data_0602f789ec6993129cc2c4ada3ab9cba
#
_entry.id   0602f789ec6993129cc2c4ada3ab9cba
#
_cell.length_a   1.000
_cell.length_b   1.000
_cell.length_c   1.000
_cell.angle_alpha   90.00
_cell.angle_beta   90.00
_cell.angle_gamma   90.00
#
_symmetry.space_group_name_H-M   'P 1'
#
loop_
_entity.id
_entity.type
_entity.pdbx_description
1 polymer ?
#
loop_
_entity_poly.entity_id
_entity_poly.type
_entity_poly.pdbx_seq_one_letter_code
_entity_poly.pdbx_strand_id
1 'polypeptide(L)' 'MVKVTLVKSLIGCTPNQKATAKSLGLTKIGKSVVHANDSVIAGKVKVLAHLVKVENV' A
#
# COMPACT_ATOMS: atom_id res chain seq x y z
N MET A 1 1.81 10.60 10.63
CA MET A 1 2.27 9.81 9.48
C MET A 1 1.69 8.40 9.56
N VAL A 2 1.62 7.71 8.46
CA VAL A 2 1.10 6.35 8.44
C VAL A 2 2.14 5.42 7.86
N LYS A 3 2.20 4.22 8.43
CA LYS A 3 3.09 3.16 7.95
C LYS A 3 2.24 2.14 7.22
N VAL A 4 2.55 1.90 5.97
CA VAL A 4 1.84 0.95 5.13
C VAL A 4 2.76 -0.24 4.88
N THR A 5 2.29 -1.44 5.21
CA THR A 5 3.06 -2.68 5.04
C THR A 5 2.31 -3.59 4.10
N LEU A 6 2.99 -4.09 3.07
CA LEU A 6 2.40 -5.05 2.16
C LEU A 6 2.41 -6.43 2.82
N VAL A 7 1.23 -6.96 3.09
CA VAL A 7 1.10 -8.24 3.80
C VAL A 7 0.69 -9.39 2.88
N LYS A 8 0.21 -9.08 1.67
CA LYS A 8 -0.19 -10.10 0.70
C LYS A 8 0.50 -9.88 -0.63
N SER A 9 0.67 -10.96 -1.39
CA SER A 9 1.32 -10.91 -2.70
C SER A 9 0.49 -10.09 -3.69
N LEU A 10 1.17 -9.41 -4.60
CA LEU A 10 0.55 -8.72 -5.71
C LEU A 10 0.20 -9.66 -6.86
N ILE A 11 0.60 -10.92 -6.76
CA ILE A 11 0.27 -11.91 -7.79
C ILE A 11 -1.24 -12.09 -7.83
N GLY A 12 -1.81 -11.98 -9.01
CA GLY A 12 -3.25 -12.09 -9.18
C GLY A 12 -4.02 -10.79 -8.98
N CYS A 13 -3.33 -9.73 -8.58
CA CYS A 13 -3.96 -8.41 -8.45
C CYS A 13 -4.22 -7.80 -9.81
N THR A 14 -5.20 -6.88 -9.86
CA THR A 14 -5.44 -6.13 -11.10
C THR A 14 -4.25 -5.22 -11.40
N PRO A 15 -4.05 -4.83 -12.68
CA PRO A 15 -2.97 -3.90 -13.01
C PRO A 15 -3.06 -2.59 -12.24
N ASN A 16 -4.26 -2.09 -11.95
CA ASN A 16 -4.45 -0.87 -11.17
C ASN A 16 -3.89 -1.03 -9.76
N GLN A 17 -4.16 -2.16 -9.12
CA GLN A 17 -3.67 -2.44 -7.79
C GLN A 17 -2.15 -2.54 -7.77
N LYS A 18 -1.58 -3.21 -8.75
CA LYS A 18 -0.12 -3.32 -8.88
C LYS A 18 0.52 -1.94 -9.05
N ALA A 19 -0.04 -1.13 -9.93
CA ALA A 19 0.47 0.21 -10.17
C ALA A 19 0.37 1.08 -8.92
N THR A 20 -0.73 0.96 -8.18
CA THR A 20 -0.93 1.71 -6.95
C THR A 20 0.10 1.30 -5.90
N ALA A 21 0.30 0.00 -5.71
CA ALA A 21 1.29 -0.49 -4.76
C ALA A 21 2.70 -0.03 -5.14
N LYS A 22 3.03 -0.10 -6.42
CA LYS A 22 4.33 0.33 -6.91
C LYS A 22 4.54 1.83 -6.67
N SER A 23 3.50 2.64 -6.85
CA SER A 23 3.61 4.08 -6.60
C SER A 23 3.81 4.39 -5.12
N LEU A 24 3.38 3.50 -4.23
CA LEU A 24 3.62 3.60 -2.80
C LEU A 24 4.99 3.03 -2.39
N GLY A 25 5.68 2.39 -3.31
CA GLY A 25 6.95 1.73 -3.00
C GLY A 25 6.81 0.31 -2.47
N LEU A 26 5.63 -0.27 -2.54
CA LEU A 26 5.35 -1.60 -1.99
C LEU A 26 5.45 -2.63 -3.12
N THR A 27 6.63 -3.12 -3.37
CA THR A 27 6.86 -4.08 -4.46
C THR A 27 7.02 -5.51 -3.98
N LYS A 28 7.24 -5.72 -2.69
CA LYS A 28 7.46 -7.05 -2.12
C LYS A 28 6.65 -7.22 -0.84
N ILE A 29 6.27 -8.45 -0.55
CA ILE A 29 5.61 -8.79 0.71
C ILE A 29 6.57 -8.48 1.87
N GLY A 30 6.02 -7.90 2.92
CA GLY A 30 6.79 -7.55 4.09
C GLY A 30 7.45 -6.19 4.02
N LYS A 31 7.43 -5.55 2.84
CA LYS A 31 7.97 -4.21 2.72
C LYS A 31 7.03 -3.21 3.37
N SER A 32 7.58 -2.31 4.14
CA SER A 32 6.81 -1.24 4.76
C SER A 32 7.38 0.12 4.37
N VAL A 33 6.49 1.09 4.24
CA VAL A 33 6.85 2.44 3.86
C VAL A 33 6.05 3.41 4.71
N VAL A 34 6.69 4.47 5.16
CA VAL A 34 6.03 5.53 5.92
C VAL A 34 5.70 6.68 4.97
N HIS A 35 4.46 7.12 5.01
CA HIS A 35 3.97 8.22 4.18
C HIS A 35 3.28 9.26 5.04
N ALA A 36 3.24 10.50 4.55
CA ALA A 36 2.43 11.53 5.16
C ALA A 36 0.96 11.15 5.05
N ASN A 37 0.19 11.49 6.07
CA ASN A 37 -1.23 11.19 6.08
C ASN A 37 -1.98 12.26 5.28
N ASP A 38 -2.19 12.03 4.00
CA ASP A 38 -2.95 12.93 3.15
C ASP A 38 -4.01 12.16 2.35
N SER A 39 -4.87 12.90 1.64
CA SER A 39 -5.98 12.30 0.92
C SER A 39 -5.52 11.41 -0.24
N VAL A 40 -4.42 11.74 -0.88
CA VAL A 40 -3.87 10.94 -1.99
C VAL A 40 -3.43 9.58 -1.47
N ILE A 41 -2.68 9.57 -0.38
CA ILE A 41 -2.21 8.32 0.24
C ILE A 41 -3.39 7.51 0.76
N ALA A 42 -4.37 8.17 1.39
CA ALA A 42 -5.56 7.49 1.88
C ALA A 42 -6.32 6.80 0.75
N GLY A 43 -6.44 7.46 -0.40
CA GLY A 43 -7.09 6.88 -1.58
C GLY A 43 -6.34 5.67 -2.11
N LYS A 44 -5.02 5.74 -2.19
CA LYS A 44 -4.20 4.62 -2.65
C LYS A 44 -4.29 3.43 -1.70
N VAL A 45 -4.20 3.69 -0.41
CA VAL A 45 -4.30 2.65 0.61
C VAL A 45 -5.67 1.98 0.57
N LYS A 46 -6.73 2.75 0.33
CA LYS A 46 -8.08 2.21 0.26
C LYS A 46 -8.21 1.18 -0.86
N VAL A 47 -7.57 1.42 -2.00
CA VAL A 47 -7.56 0.48 -3.12
C VAL A 47 -6.88 -0.83 -2.73
N LEU A 48 -5.87 -0.75 -1.88
CA LEU A 48 -5.07 -1.90 -1.48
C LEU A 48 -5.41 -2.41 -0.08
N ALA A 49 -6.50 -1.95 0.53
CA ALA A 49 -6.78 -2.22 1.94
C ALA A 49 -6.76 -3.71 2.29
N HIS A 50 -7.15 -4.56 1.35
CA HIS A 50 -7.14 -6.01 1.58
C HIS A 50 -5.74 -6.64 1.37
N LEU A 51 -4.78 -5.87 0.90
CA LEU A 51 -3.42 -6.35 0.63
C LEU A 51 -2.39 -5.77 1.57
N VAL A 52 -2.70 -4.68 2.24
CA VAL A 52 -1.76 -3.96 3.07
C VAL A 52 -2.32 -3.74 4.47
N LYS A 53 -1.41 -3.51 5.41
CA LYS A 53 -1.76 -3.12 6.76
C LYS A 53 -1.29 -1.69 6.99
N VAL A 54 -2.16 -0.86 7.52
CA VAL A 54 -1.85 0.55 7.78
C VAL A 54 -1.80 0.77 9.29
N GLU A 55 -0.76 1.44 9.73
CA GLU A 55 -0.58 1.78 11.13
C GLU A 55 -0.24 3.26 11.26
N ASN A 56 -0.73 3.88 12.31
CA ASN A 56 -0.30 5.23 12.65
C ASN A 56 1.04 5.18 13.37
N VAL A 57 1.95 6.01 12.96
CA VAL A 57 3.27 6.11 13.57
C VAL A 57 3.60 7.56 13.90
#